data_049b8b05d7a41f81b6679df329947394
#
_entry.id   049b8b05d7a41f81b6679df329947394
#
_cell.length_a   1.000
_cell.length_b   1.000
_cell.length_c   1.000
_cell.angle_alpha   90.00
_cell.angle_beta   90.00
_cell.angle_gamma   90.00
#
_symmetry.space_group_name_H-M   'P 1'
#
loop_
_entity.id
_entity.type
_entity.pdbx_description
1 polymer ?
#
loop_
_entity_poly.entity_id
_entity_poly.type
_entity_poly.pdbx_seq_one_letter_code
_entity_poly.pdbx_strand_id
1 'polypeptide(L)'
;MAYQGRYNNKPSGKARGGAWKIVLIVILCVVLLLGLLLGAAYFYLESKLNKINRATFEEKDVSGQDLSALIGNLDESDPTISISETTAPTQAPTEPDYGETGKMINILLIGQDGREGEEAKLADGIMLFTLNKETRTLTTTSFLRDSYVKLPENYRGHTCGWNRINTSYALGYAWYGSAGAMEMLNLTLENNYGVKVDGNIELDFSAVVKIVDAMGGLDIELTGTEYTKMLEHQQRLNTQYETLGISWYRWIDIHEGVNNLNGDMVLAYARERHIDNADSDIKRTVRQRKVINAMLSKLVTLSPSELNNVIDTALSLVTTDLTTDEMKTYILELTPYLFDLKLVSNQCPAEGTYWGEMVELPDGVGGVLKIDFDANKRILQAVMNGEEVEGTAIQ
;
A
#
# COMPACT_ATOMS: atom_id res chain seq x y z
N MET A 1 -10.13 -33.14 -99.85
CA MET A 1 -10.49 -34.02 -98.73
C MET A 1 -9.75 -33.50 -97.50
N ALA A 2 -10.46 -32.92 -96.57
CA ALA A 2 -9.90 -32.26 -95.37
C ALA A 2 -10.11 -33.23 -94.19
N TYR A 3 -9.04 -33.51 -93.48
CA TYR A 3 -9.05 -34.31 -92.24
C TYR A 3 -9.01 -33.39 -91.02
N GLN A 4 -10.12 -33.31 -90.30
CA GLN A 4 -10.23 -32.58 -89.03
C GLN A 4 -9.80 -33.45 -87.90
N GLY A 5 -8.67 -33.16 -87.27
CA GLY A 5 -8.26 -33.78 -85.97
C GLY A 5 -8.94 -33.04 -84.84
N ARG A 6 -9.71 -33.78 -84.01
CA ARG A 6 -10.27 -33.27 -82.75
C ARG A 6 -9.24 -33.41 -81.63
N TYR A 7 -8.78 -32.28 -81.09
CA TYR A 7 -8.03 -32.27 -79.83
C TYR A 7 -9.01 -32.29 -78.62
N ASN A 8 -8.94 -33.39 -77.89
CA ASN A 8 -9.60 -33.50 -76.59
C ASN A 8 -8.70 -32.88 -75.49
N ASN A 9 -9.02 -31.68 -75.05
CA ASN A 9 -8.45 -31.11 -73.84
C ASN A 9 -9.21 -31.59 -72.63
N LYS A 10 -8.61 -32.52 -71.85
CA LYS A 10 -9.05 -32.79 -70.47
C LYS A 10 -8.56 -31.67 -69.55
N PRO A 11 -9.44 -31.04 -68.72
CA PRO A 11 -8.94 -30.11 -67.70
C PRO A 11 -8.25 -30.88 -66.59
N SER A 12 -6.96 -30.58 -66.33
CA SER A 12 -6.20 -31.07 -65.20
C SER A 12 -6.77 -30.45 -63.91
N GLY A 13 -7.47 -31.28 -63.11
CA GLY A 13 -7.93 -30.90 -61.80
C GLY A 13 -6.70 -30.63 -60.88
N LYS A 14 -6.37 -29.36 -60.66
CA LYS A 14 -5.41 -28.99 -59.61
C LYS A 14 -6.00 -29.34 -58.25
N ALA A 15 -5.32 -30.22 -57.54
CA ALA A 15 -5.63 -30.59 -56.16
C ALA A 15 -5.60 -29.35 -55.26
N ARG A 16 -6.78 -28.84 -54.88
CA ARG A 16 -6.98 -27.71 -53.91
C ARG A 16 -6.83 -28.14 -52.44
N GLY A 17 -6.25 -29.32 -52.16
CA GLY A 17 -6.20 -29.92 -50.82
C GLY A 17 -4.96 -29.54 -49.94
N GLY A 18 -3.96 -28.83 -50.51
CA GLY A 18 -2.72 -28.56 -49.78
C GLY A 18 -2.71 -27.26 -48.92
N ALA A 19 -3.34 -26.17 -49.47
CA ALA A 19 -3.27 -24.89 -48.82
C ALA A 19 -3.97 -24.79 -47.45
N TRP A 20 -5.11 -25.47 -47.28
CA TRP A 20 -5.84 -25.56 -46.03
C TRP A 20 -5.01 -26.25 -44.91
N LYS A 21 -4.30 -27.34 -45.23
CA LYS A 21 -3.42 -28.02 -44.25
C LYS A 21 -2.27 -27.15 -43.78
N ILE A 22 -1.69 -26.35 -44.68
CA ILE A 22 -0.62 -25.36 -44.33
C ILE A 22 -1.19 -24.29 -43.41
N VAL A 23 -2.37 -23.74 -43.70
CA VAL A 23 -3.03 -22.74 -42.83
C VAL A 23 -3.32 -23.30 -41.45
N LEU A 24 -3.82 -24.54 -41.34
CA LEU A 24 -4.05 -25.21 -40.06
C LEU A 24 -2.77 -25.40 -39.27
N ILE A 25 -1.67 -25.83 -39.93
CA ILE A 25 -0.36 -26.01 -39.27
C ILE A 25 0.16 -24.65 -38.75
N VAL A 26 0.05 -23.59 -39.54
CA VAL A 26 0.47 -22.23 -39.12
C VAL A 26 -0.35 -21.75 -37.91
N ILE A 27 -1.67 -21.92 -37.94
CA ILE A 27 -2.53 -21.56 -36.79
C ILE A 27 -2.15 -22.39 -35.56
N LEU A 28 -1.94 -23.69 -35.71
CA LEU A 28 -1.50 -24.56 -34.60
C LEU A 28 -0.14 -24.13 -34.03
N CYS A 29 0.82 -23.80 -34.90
CA CYS A 29 2.14 -23.29 -34.48
C CYS A 29 2.02 -21.97 -33.73
N VAL A 30 1.16 -21.04 -34.20
CA VAL A 30 0.92 -19.76 -33.50
C VAL A 30 0.26 -19.99 -32.15
N VAL A 31 -0.73 -20.87 -32.06
CA VAL A 31 -1.39 -21.22 -30.79
C VAL A 31 -0.42 -21.87 -29.81
N LEU A 32 0.43 -22.79 -30.28
CA LEU A 32 1.47 -23.41 -29.46
C LEU A 32 2.52 -22.41 -28.99
N LEU A 33 2.93 -21.50 -29.86
CA LEU A 33 3.91 -20.46 -29.54
C LEU A 33 3.35 -19.48 -28.52
N LEU A 34 2.09 -19.06 -28.66
CA LEU A 34 1.37 -18.23 -27.67
C LEU A 34 1.23 -18.99 -26.35
N GLY A 35 0.87 -20.28 -26.38
CA GLY A 35 0.78 -21.10 -25.16
C GLY A 35 2.12 -21.24 -24.44
N LEU A 36 3.23 -21.38 -25.18
CA LEU A 36 4.58 -21.40 -24.60
C LEU A 36 4.97 -20.05 -24.00
N LEU A 37 4.66 -18.96 -24.68
CA LEU A 37 4.92 -17.61 -24.17
C LEU A 37 4.13 -17.31 -22.90
N LEU A 38 2.84 -17.64 -22.87
CA LEU A 38 1.98 -17.50 -21.70
C LEU A 38 2.46 -18.38 -20.55
N GLY A 39 2.84 -19.64 -20.86
CA GLY A 39 3.43 -20.56 -19.88
C GLY A 39 4.75 -20.02 -19.31
N ALA A 40 5.64 -19.51 -20.16
CA ALA A 40 6.89 -18.89 -19.70
C ALA A 40 6.66 -17.66 -18.84
N ALA A 41 5.71 -16.80 -19.24
CA ALA A 41 5.31 -15.62 -18.44
C ALA A 41 4.73 -16.02 -17.09
N TYR A 42 3.88 -17.07 -17.04
CA TYR A 42 3.33 -17.60 -15.82
C TYR A 42 4.40 -18.12 -14.86
N PHE A 43 5.31 -18.98 -15.34
CA PHE A 43 6.42 -19.49 -14.52
C PHE A 43 7.40 -18.40 -14.10
N TYR A 44 7.63 -17.40 -14.96
CA TYR A 44 8.44 -16.24 -14.62
C TYR A 44 7.82 -15.47 -13.46
N LEU A 45 6.53 -15.14 -13.53
CA LEU A 45 5.79 -14.43 -12.49
C LEU A 45 5.81 -15.23 -11.18
N GLU A 46 5.54 -16.54 -11.23
CA GLU A 46 5.58 -17.41 -10.06
C GLU A 46 6.96 -17.43 -9.40
N SER A 47 8.03 -17.55 -10.20
CA SER A 47 9.41 -17.49 -9.70
C SER A 47 9.72 -16.16 -9.01
N LYS A 48 9.16 -15.04 -9.48
CA LYS A 48 9.30 -13.72 -8.84
C LYS A 48 8.54 -13.65 -7.52
N LEU A 49 7.26 -14.02 -7.54
CA LEU A 49 6.38 -13.93 -6.36
C LEU A 49 6.82 -14.86 -5.21
N ASN A 50 7.51 -15.94 -5.51
CA ASN A 50 8.09 -16.84 -4.49
C ASN A 50 9.29 -16.24 -3.73
N LYS A 51 9.79 -15.07 -4.13
CA LYS A 51 10.83 -14.33 -3.39
C LYS A 51 10.29 -13.47 -2.25
N ILE A 52 8.98 -13.24 -2.22
CA ILE A 52 8.33 -12.42 -1.20
C ILE A 52 8.31 -13.13 0.14
N ASN A 53 8.63 -12.42 1.22
CA ASN A 53 8.51 -12.94 2.56
C ASN A 53 7.02 -13.08 2.92
N ARG A 54 6.67 -14.21 3.53
CA ARG A 54 5.30 -14.46 3.99
C ARG A 54 5.15 -14.08 5.45
N ALA A 55 4.08 -13.37 5.75
CA ALA A 55 3.69 -13.15 7.13
C ALA A 55 3.32 -14.51 7.76
N THR A 56 3.88 -14.76 8.93
CA THR A 56 3.66 -16.00 9.67
C THR A 56 2.90 -15.73 10.95
N PHE A 57 2.03 -16.66 11.29
CA PHE A 57 1.32 -16.68 12.56
C PHE A 57 2.18 -17.46 13.55
N GLU A 58 2.76 -16.76 14.51
CA GLU A 58 3.61 -17.35 15.55
C GLU A 58 3.09 -16.91 16.92
N GLU A 59 2.46 -17.81 17.64
CA GLU A 59 2.10 -17.55 19.05
C GLU A 59 3.38 -17.34 19.85
N LYS A 60 3.54 -16.14 20.40
CA LYS A 60 4.72 -15.78 21.17
C LYS A 60 4.45 -15.92 22.65
N ASP A 61 5.41 -16.47 23.40
CA ASP A 61 5.38 -16.45 24.85
C ASP A 61 5.71 -15.04 25.36
N VAL A 62 4.67 -14.31 25.72
CA VAL A 62 4.78 -12.95 26.28
C VAL A 62 4.70 -12.93 27.81
N SER A 63 4.79 -14.08 28.48
CA SER A 63 4.61 -14.20 29.94
C SER A 63 5.62 -13.38 30.77
N GLY A 64 6.74 -12.99 30.17
CA GLY A 64 7.76 -12.12 30.80
C GLY A 64 7.73 -10.67 30.30
N GLN A 65 6.83 -10.31 29.38
CA GLN A 65 6.75 -8.98 28.78
C GLN A 65 5.65 -8.16 29.43
N ASP A 66 5.94 -6.92 29.76
CA ASP A 66 4.92 -5.97 30.21
C ASP A 66 4.29 -5.27 28.99
N LEU A 67 3.19 -5.82 28.50
CA LEU A 67 2.40 -5.24 27.41
C LEU A 67 1.28 -4.32 27.91
N SER A 68 1.20 -4.05 29.22
CA SER A 68 0.15 -3.21 29.81
C SER A 68 0.09 -1.84 29.16
N ALA A 69 1.24 -1.26 28.83
CA ALA A 69 1.36 0.01 28.11
C ALA A 69 0.74 0.02 26.70
N LEU A 70 0.47 -1.14 26.11
CA LEU A 70 -0.09 -1.28 24.77
C LEU A 70 -1.57 -1.69 24.77
N ILE A 71 -2.11 -2.25 25.86
CA ILE A 71 -3.46 -2.85 25.89
C ILE A 71 -4.57 -1.82 25.63
N GLY A 72 -4.37 -0.58 26.02
CA GLY A 72 -5.34 0.47 25.82
C GLY A 72 -6.32 0.65 27.01
N ASN A 73 -7.08 1.72 26.99
CA ASN A 73 -8.08 2.02 27.99
C ASN A 73 -9.32 1.14 27.78
N LEU A 74 -9.72 0.36 28.80
CA LEU A 74 -10.88 -0.53 28.75
C LEU A 74 -12.20 0.19 29.06
N ASP A 75 -12.19 1.49 29.39
CA ASP A 75 -13.41 2.24 29.70
C ASP A 75 -14.27 2.41 28.44
N GLU A 76 -15.43 1.73 28.44
CA GLU A 76 -16.43 1.82 27.36
C GLU A 76 -17.17 3.16 27.36
N SER A 77 -17.05 3.96 28.42
CA SER A 77 -17.76 5.22 28.60
C SER A 77 -17.04 6.44 28.03
N ASP A 78 -16.09 6.26 27.09
CA ASP A 78 -15.39 7.41 26.49
C ASP A 78 -16.42 8.35 25.81
N PRO A 79 -16.62 9.57 26.38
CA PRO A 79 -17.73 10.47 25.98
C PRO A 79 -17.56 11.06 24.58
N THR A 80 -16.50 10.74 23.88
CA THR A 80 -16.26 11.25 22.52
C THR A 80 -16.97 10.48 21.42
N ILE A 81 -17.47 9.28 21.73
CA ILE A 81 -18.54 8.68 20.96
C ILE A 81 -19.84 9.20 21.58
N SER A 82 -20.21 10.43 21.32
CA SER A 82 -21.61 10.81 21.45
C SER A 82 -22.38 9.98 20.42
N ILE A 83 -22.87 8.83 20.87
CA ILE A 83 -24.10 8.30 20.34
C ILE A 83 -25.08 9.44 20.59
N SER A 84 -25.27 10.28 19.59
CA SER A 84 -26.42 11.16 19.56
C SER A 84 -27.58 10.23 19.74
N GLU A 85 -28.18 10.23 20.93
CA GLU A 85 -29.52 9.71 21.16
C GLU A 85 -30.50 10.57 20.37
N THR A 86 -30.35 10.52 19.06
CA THR A 86 -31.43 10.82 18.15
C THR A 86 -32.25 9.55 18.14
N THR A 87 -33.46 9.66 18.72
CA THR A 87 -34.55 8.68 18.71
C THR A 87 -34.41 7.71 17.55
N ALA A 88 -34.11 6.45 17.88
CA ALA A 88 -33.87 5.38 16.96
C ALA A 88 -34.92 5.33 15.84
N PRO A 89 -34.50 5.42 14.57
CA PRO A 89 -35.24 4.75 13.53
C PRO A 89 -35.01 3.26 13.76
N THR A 90 -36.11 2.54 13.94
CA THR A 90 -36.16 1.09 14.07
C THR A 90 -35.79 0.44 12.71
N GLN A 91 -34.61 0.68 12.20
CA GLN A 91 -33.96 -0.08 11.16
C GLN A 91 -32.56 -0.36 11.68
N ALA A 92 -32.23 -1.67 11.76
CA ALA A 92 -30.87 -2.10 11.95
C ALA A 92 -29.98 -1.31 11.00
N PRO A 93 -28.78 -0.84 11.44
CA PRO A 93 -27.85 -0.20 10.52
C PRO A 93 -27.71 -1.16 9.33
N THR A 94 -28.09 -0.72 8.15
CA THR A 94 -27.68 -1.38 6.90
C THR A 94 -26.18 -1.41 6.98
N GLU A 95 -25.60 -2.62 6.94
CA GLU A 95 -24.14 -2.76 6.82
C GLU A 95 -23.68 -1.81 5.72
N PRO A 96 -22.62 -1.01 5.95
CA PRO A 96 -22.14 -0.11 4.92
C PRO A 96 -21.90 -0.94 3.66
N ASP A 97 -22.54 -0.57 2.56
CA ASP A 97 -22.33 -1.21 1.27
C ASP A 97 -20.98 -0.74 0.72
N TYR A 98 -19.91 -1.46 1.03
CA TYR A 98 -18.57 -1.22 0.47
C TYR A 98 -18.43 -1.69 -0.98
N GLY A 99 -19.54 -1.74 -1.72
CA GLY A 99 -19.64 -2.27 -3.07
C GLY A 99 -19.77 -3.80 -3.08
N GLU A 100 -20.36 -4.31 -4.16
CA GLU A 100 -20.45 -5.77 -4.36
C GLU A 100 -19.05 -6.38 -4.33
N THR A 101 -18.89 -7.48 -3.59
CA THR A 101 -17.68 -8.30 -3.56
C THR A 101 -17.13 -8.50 -4.98
N GLY A 102 -15.93 -7.98 -5.25
CA GLY A 102 -15.29 -8.06 -6.57
C GLY A 102 -15.17 -6.76 -7.35
N LYS A 103 -15.83 -5.66 -6.95
CA LYS A 103 -15.69 -4.34 -7.59
C LYS A 103 -14.47 -3.57 -7.13
N MET A 104 -14.06 -3.75 -5.89
CA MET A 104 -12.92 -3.08 -5.27
C MET A 104 -11.88 -4.09 -4.81
N ILE A 105 -10.63 -3.64 -4.81
CA ILE A 105 -9.49 -4.35 -4.19
C ILE A 105 -8.83 -3.38 -3.22
N ASN A 106 -8.71 -3.79 -1.96
CA ASN A 106 -8.18 -2.99 -0.86
C ASN A 106 -6.88 -3.61 -0.35
N ILE A 107 -5.75 -3.02 -0.69
CA ILE A 107 -4.42 -3.46 -0.22
C ILE A 107 -3.88 -2.45 0.79
N LEU A 108 -3.56 -2.92 1.98
CA LEU A 108 -3.00 -2.09 3.04
C LEU A 108 -1.47 -2.13 3.00
N LEU A 109 -0.85 -0.97 2.78
CA LEU A 109 0.59 -0.77 2.91
C LEU A 109 0.91 -0.34 4.34
N ILE A 110 1.79 -1.09 4.99
CA ILE A 110 2.21 -0.88 6.37
C ILE A 110 3.70 -0.54 6.38
N GLY A 111 4.02 0.68 6.80
CA GLY A 111 5.39 1.13 7.04
C GLY A 111 5.73 0.97 8.51
N GLN A 112 6.66 0.07 8.84
CA GLN A 112 7.09 -0.15 10.22
C GLN A 112 8.43 0.55 10.51
N ASP A 113 8.56 1.10 11.73
CA ASP A 113 9.86 1.52 12.27
C ASP A 113 10.51 0.31 12.98
N GLY A 114 10.97 -0.66 12.18
CA GLY A 114 11.63 -1.84 12.69
C GLY A 114 13.11 -1.55 12.92
N ARG A 115 13.53 -1.42 14.19
CA ARG A 115 14.93 -1.56 14.55
C ARG A 115 15.19 -3.03 14.86
N GLU A 116 16.32 -3.54 14.39
CA GLU A 116 16.73 -4.92 14.67
C GLU A 116 16.84 -5.13 16.19
N GLY A 117 16.03 -6.05 16.74
CA GLY A 117 16.00 -6.37 18.17
C GLY A 117 14.90 -5.69 19.00
N GLU A 118 14.03 -4.87 18.42
CA GLU A 118 12.85 -4.34 19.12
C GLU A 118 11.70 -5.37 19.09
N GLU A 119 11.16 -5.66 20.29
CA GLU A 119 10.08 -6.66 20.47
C GLU A 119 8.70 -6.11 20.06
N ALA A 120 8.50 -4.80 20.11
CA ALA A 120 7.28 -4.12 19.69
C ALA A 120 7.56 -3.20 18.51
N LYS A 121 6.95 -3.50 17.36
CA LYS A 121 7.06 -2.70 16.14
C LYS A 121 5.81 -1.87 15.97
N LEU A 122 5.94 -0.56 15.83
CA LEU A 122 4.82 0.34 15.56
C LEU A 122 4.64 0.51 14.04
N ALA A 123 3.38 0.57 13.59
CA ALA A 123 3.05 0.98 12.24
C ALA A 123 3.07 2.51 12.16
N ASP A 124 4.16 3.09 11.68
CA ASP A 124 4.30 4.56 11.50
C ASP A 124 3.69 5.06 10.20
N GLY A 125 3.51 4.19 9.22
CA GLY A 125 2.79 4.44 7.98
C GLY A 125 1.66 3.42 7.79
N ILE A 126 0.42 3.90 7.67
CA ILE A 126 -0.76 3.07 7.43
C ILE A 126 -1.48 3.67 6.23
N MET A 127 -1.39 3.01 5.09
CA MET A 127 -1.95 3.54 3.84
C MET A 127 -2.73 2.47 3.08
N LEU A 128 -4.01 2.72 2.83
CA LEU A 128 -4.89 1.86 2.07
C LEU A 128 -4.86 2.25 0.59
N PHE A 129 -4.62 1.30 -0.27
CA PHE A 129 -4.77 1.41 -1.72
C PHE A 129 -6.07 0.74 -2.12
N THR A 130 -7.03 1.51 -2.57
CA THR A 130 -8.32 1.02 -3.07
C THR A 130 -8.37 1.15 -4.59
N LEU A 131 -8.35 0.04 -5.29
CA LEU A 131 -8.66 0.00 -6.73
C LEU A 131 -10.16 -0.19 -6.90
N ASN A 132 -10.85 0.81 -7.43
CA ASN A 132 -12.22 0.68 -7.89
C ASN A 132 -12.22 0.38 -9.40
N LYS A 133 -12.62 -0.84 -9.76
CA LYS A 133 -12.59 -1.33 -11.15
C LYS A 133 -13.65 -0.69 -12.04
N GLU A 134 -14.75 -0.20 -11.47
CA GLU A 134 -15.84 0.45 -12.22
C GLU A 134 -15.49 1.88 -12.60
N THR A 135 -14.98 2.65 -11.62
CA THR A 135 -14.61 4.06 -11.84
C THR A 135 -13.19 4.23 -12.35
N ARG A 136 -12.39 3.14 -12.39
CA ARG A 136 -10.96 3.14 -12.75
C ARG A 136 -10.16 4.11 -11.89
N THR A 137 -10.46 4.12 -10.61
CA THR A 137 -9.81 5.01 -9.64
C THR A 137 -8.92 4.18 -8.73
N LEU A 138 -7.69 4.61 -8.56
CA LEU A 138 -6.79 4.14 -7.49
C LEU A 138 -6.76 5.22 -6.41
N THR A 139 -7.41 4.95 -5.30
CA THR A 139 -7.43 5.83 -4.14
C THR A 139 -6.35 5.42 -3.15
N THR A 140 -5.52 6.37 -2.72
CA THR A 140 -4.58 6.18 -1.62
C THR A 140 -5.09 6.92 -0.39
N THR A 141 -5.49 6.17 0.65
CA THR A 141 -5.97 6.75 1.92
C THR A 141 -4.94 6.53 3.02
N SER A 142 -4.38 7.60 3.57
CA SER A 142 -3.45 7.54 4.71
C SER A 142 -4.22 7.62 6.02
N PHE A 143 -4.10 6.62 6.88
CA PHE A 143 -4.62 6.67 8.25
C PHE A 143 -3.62 7.35 9.17
N LEU A 144 -4.08 8.37 9.92
CA LEU A 144 -3.23 9.06 10.88
C LEU A 144 -2.96 8.14 12.07
N ARG A 145 -1.69 7.88 12.37
CA ARG A 145 -1.25 6.87 13.36
C ARG A 145 -1.69 7.15 14.79
N ASP A 146 -1.90 8.46 15.13
CA ASP A 146 -2.33 8.88 16.47
C ASP A 146 -3.86 8.94 16.60
N SER A 147 -4.60 8.40 15.61
CA SER A 147 -6.06 8.23 15.65
C SER A 147 -6.46 7.39 16.85
N TYR A 148 -7.33 7.93 17.72
CA TYR A 148 -7.83 7.24 18.90
C TYR A 148 -9.00 6.36 18.51
N VAL A 149 -8.76 5.05 18.53
CA VAL A 149 -9.68 4.03 18.01
C VAL A 149 -9.94 2.95 19.05
N LYS A 150 -11.06 2.27 18.92
CA LYS A 150 -11.35 1.09 19.72
C LYS A 150 -10.64 -0.12 19.09
N LEU A 151 -9.71 -0.70 19.82
CA LEU A 151 -9.03 -1.92 19.39
C LEU A 151 -9.99 -3.12 19.44
N PRO A 152 -9.76 -4.20 18.67
CA PRO A 152 -10.62 -5.38 18.69
C PRO A 152 -10.74 -5.97 20.09
N GLU A 153 -11.97 -6.18 20.54
CA GLU A 153 -12.25 -6.88 21.81
C GLU A 153 -12.03 -8.38 21.65
N ASN A 154 -11.49 -9.01 22.69
CA ASN A 154 -11.28 -10.47 22.74
C ASN A 154 -10.48 -11.02 21.56
N TYR A 155 -9.47 -10.25 21.06
CA TYR A 155 -8.60 -10.74 20.01
C TYR A 155 -7.86 -12.00 20.51
N ARG A 156 -8.32 -13.18 20.04
CA ARG A 156 -7.76 -14.47 20.39
C ARG A 156 -7.56 -14.69 21.89
N GLY A 157 -8.48 -14.18 22.73
CA GLY A 157 -8.44 -14.26 24.19
C GLY A 157 -7.81 -13.04 24.89
N HIS A 158 -7.24 -12.11 24.15
CA HIS A 158 -6.70 -10.86 24.71
C HIS A 158 -7.76 -9.77 24.67
N THR A 159 -7.96 -9.06 25.78
CA THR A 159 -8.89 -7.93 25.87
C THR A 159 -8.14 -6.64 25.65
N CYS A 160 -8.61 -5.83 24.69
CA CYS A 160 -8.07 -4.52 24.37
C CYS A 160 -9.13 -3.44 24.53
N GLY A 161 -8.70 -2.20 24.72
CA GLY A 161 -9.56 -1.03 24.86
C GLY A 161 -9.24 0.04 23.81
N TRP A 162 -9.37 1.30 24.19
CA TRP A 162 -9.08 2.45 23.35
C TRP A 162 -7.61 2.80 23.33
N ASN A 163 -7.01 2.98 22.16
CA ASN A 163 -5.63 3.41 22.01
C ASN A 163 -5.40 4.06 20.63
N ARG A 164 -4.17 4.48 20.33
CA ARG A 164 -3.77 4.90 18.99
C ARG A 164 -3.83 3.74 18.02
N ILE A 165 -4.21 4.00 16.77
CA ILE A 165 -4.37 2.95 15.75
C ILE A 165 -3.08 2.16 15.49
N ASN A 166 -1.91 2.80 15.55
CA ASN A 166 -0.62 2.14 15.35
C ASN A 166 -0.28 1.12 16.44
N THR A 167 -0.89 1.23 17.62
CA THR A 167 -0.72 0.27 18.73
C THR A 167 -1.37 -1.08 18.42
N SER A 168 -2.44 -1.11 17.59
CA SER A 168 -3.06 -2.38 17.17
C SER A 168 -2.07 -3.30 16.47
N TYR A 169 -1.25 -2.74 15.57
CA TYR A 169 -0.19 -3.48 14.89
C TYR A 169 0.84 -4.03 15.90
N ALA A 170 1.30 -3.18 16.83
CA ALA A 170 2.30 -3.57 17.83
C ALA A 170 1.83 -4.71 18.73
N LEU A 171 0.58 -4.67 19.19
CA LEU A 171 -0.02 -5.74 19.99
C LEU A 171 -0.13 -7.05 19.21
N GLY A 172 -0.67 -6.98 17.98
CA GLY A 172 -0.76 -8.15 17.12
C GLY A 172 0.61 -8.80 16.86
N TYR A 173 1.64 -7.95 16.65
CA TYR A 173 3.01 -8.40 16.46
C TYR A 173 3.61 -9.06 17.72
N ALA A 174 3.40 -8.44 18.88
CA ALA A 174 3.88 -8.96 20.15
C ALA A 174 3.27 -10.34 20.46
N TRP A 175 1.99 -10.55 20.17
CA TRP A 175 1.31 -11.80 20.48
C TRP A 175 1.50 -12.89 19.41
N TYR A 176 1.44 -12.52 18.13
CA TYR A 176 1.30 -13.50 17.04
C TYR A 176 2.19 -13.22 15.82
N GLY A 177 3.21 -12.39 15.95
CA GLY A 177 4.13 -12.08 14.84
C GLY A 177 3.49 -11.23 13.74
N SER A 178 4.09 -11.22 12.57
CA SER A 178 3.69 -10.33 11.46
C SER A 178 2.26 -10.56 10.97
N ALA A 179 1.82 -11.82 10.87
CA ALA A 179 0.45 -12.12 10.47
C ALA A 179 -0.57 -11.64 11.52
N GLY A 180 -0.27 -11.80 12.82
CA GLY A 180 -1.11 -11.28 13.89
C GLY A 180 -1.18 -9.76 13.91
N ALA A 181 -0.07 -9.08 13.59
CA ALA A 181 -0.04 -7.62 13.45
C ALA A 181 -0.96 -7.12 12.34
N MET A 182 -0.88 -7.75 11.16
CA MET A 182 -1.72 -7.43 10.01
C MET A 182 -3.21 -7.69 10.32
N GLU A 183 -3.53 -8.86 10.87
CA GLU A 183 -4.91 -9.21 11.23
C GLU A 183 -5.50 -8.23 12.26
N MET A 184 -4.74 -7.90 13.31
CA MET A 184 -5.22 -6.97 14.35
C MET A 184 -5.46 -5.57 13.80
N LEU A 185 -4.60 -5.07 12.93
CA LEU A 185 -4.77 -3.77 12.27
C LEU A 185 -5.97 -3.80 11.32
N ASN A 186 -6.15 -4.86 10.53
CA ASN A 186 -7.30 -5.03 9.63
C ASN A 186 -8.62 -5.01 10.41
N LEU A 187 -8.72 -5.77 11.50
CA LEU A 187 -9.89 -5.76 12.40
C LEU A 187 -10.13 -4.38 13.01
N THR A 188 -9.06 -3.65 13.34
CA THR A 188 -9.19 -2.28 13.86
C THR A 188 -9.77 -1.34 12.81
N LEU A 189 -9.33 -1.43 11.55
CA LEU A 189 -9.88 -0.65 10.44
C LEU A 189 -11.33 -1.02 10.14
N GLU A 190 -11.65 -2.30 10.13
CA GLU A 190 -13.01 -2.79 9.88
C GLU A 190 -13.98 -2.32 10.98
N ASN A 191 -13.64 -2.50 12.25
CA ASN A 191 -14.51 -2.14 13.37
C ASN A 191 -14.76 -0.63 13.48
N ASN A 192 -13.74 0.21 13.28
CA ASN A 192 -13.85 1.65 13.46
C ASN A 192 -14.32 2.39 12.20
N TYR A 193 -13.88 1.96 11.03
CA TYR A 193 -14.13 2.64 9.77
C TYR A 193 -14.97 1.81 8.78
N GLY A 194 -15.17 0.52 9.06
CA GLY A 194 -15.87 -0.42 8.20
C GLY A 194 -15.07 -0.83 6.97
N VAL A 195 -13.79 -0.53 6.91
CA VAL A 195 -12.92 -0.86 5.78
C VAL A 195 -12.47 -2.31 5.87
N LYS A 196 -12.84 -3.12 4.86
CA LYS A 196 -12.34 -4.48 4.72
C LYS A 196 -11.06 -4.48 3.87
N VAL A 197 -10.00 -5.07 4.40
CA VAL A 197 -8.70 -5.19 3.73
C VAL A 197 -8.62 -6.58 3.08
N ASP A 198 -8.22 -6.62 1.80
CA ASP A 198 -8.09 -7.86 1.02
C ASP A 198 -6.68 -8.44 1.11
N GLY A 199 -5.69 -7.63 1.48
CA GLY A 199 -4.31 -8.09 1.68
C GLY A 199 -3.40 -6.99 2.20
N ASN A 200 -2.28 -7.39 2.78
CA ASN A 200 -1.33 -6.49 3.41
C ASN A 200 0.04 -6.58 2.74
N ILE A 201 0.72 -5.45 2.65
CA ILE A 201 2.12 -5.32 2.25
C ILE A 201 2.84 -4.54 3.35
N GLU A 202 3.82 -5.17 3.98
CA GLU A 202 4.64 -4.56 5.02
C GLU A 202 6.02 -4.23 4.47
N LEU A 203 6.50 -3.03 4.78
CA LEU A 203 7.83 -2.53 4.44
C LEU A 203 8.48 -1.91 5.68
N ASP A 204 9.75 -2.20 5.90
CA ASP A 204 10.58 -1.43 6.82
C ASP A 204 11.23 -0.22 6.12
N PHE A 205 11.80 0.69 6.89
CA PHE A 205 12.45 1.87 6.34
C PHE A 205 13.67 1.56 5.47
N SER A 206 14.38 0.46 5.75
CA SER A 206 15.52 0.05 4.92
C SER A 206 15.09 -0.44 3.55
N ALA A 207 13.92 -1.05 3.47
CA ALA A 207 13.30 -1.46 2.21
C ALA A 207 12.96 -0.24 1.34
N VAL A 208 12.36 0.81 1.93
CA VAL A 208 12.05 2.04 1.20
C VAL A 208 13.31 2.65 0.58
N VAL A 209 14.41 2.74 1.35
CA VAL A 209 15.70 3.26 0.84
C VAL A 209 16.17 2.46 -0.37
N LYS A 210 16.21 1.13 -0.25
CA LYS A 210 16.71 0.25 -1.31
C LYS A 210 15.83 0.26 -2.57
N ILE A 211 14.51 0.34 -2.39
CA ILE A 211 13.56 0.42 -3.51
C ILE A 211 13.74 1.74 -4.26
N VAL A 212 13.83 2.86 -3.55
CA VAL A 212 14.05 4.18 -4.16
C VAL A 212 15.39 4.23 -4.88
N ASP A 213 16.46 3.68 -4.30
CA ASP A 213 17.76 3.61 -4.96
C ASP A 213 17.72 2.73 -6.22
N ALA A 214 16.99 1.62 -6.19
CA ALA A 214 16.77 0.76 -7.36
C ALA A 214 15.98 1.47 -8.48
N MET A 215 15.12 2.45 -8.12
CA MET A 215 14.40 3.31 -9.07
C MET A 215 15.28 4.43 -9.65
N GLY A 216 16.52 4.61 -9.17
CA GLY A 216 17.42 5.72 -9.55
C GLY A 216 17.07 7.04 -8.87
N GLY A 217 16.46 6.99 -7.68
CA GLY A 217 16.00 8.14 -6.92
C GLY A 217 14.59 8.60 -7.30
N LEU A 218 14.07 9.56 -6.56
CA LEU A 218 12.76 10.17 -6.79
C LEU A 218 12.89 11.69 -6.95
N ASP A 219 12.14 12.24 -7.90
CA ASP A 219 12.05 13.67 -8.09
C ASP A 219 11.03 14.24 -7.09
N ILE A 220 11.53 14.94 -6.08
CA ILE A 220 10.75 15.56 -5.00
C ILE A 220 10.95 17.07 -5.05
N GLU A 221 9.86 17.81 -5.11
CA GLU A 221 9.89 19.26 -4.97
C GLU A 221 10.01 19.63 -3.50
N LEU A 222 11.05 20.35 -3.14
CA LEU A 222 11.31 20.87 -1.80
C LEU A 222 10.90 22.35 -1.73
N THR A 223 10.06 22.70 -0.75
CA THR A 223 9.83 24.10 -0.37
C THR A 223 11.06 24.65 0.35
N GLY A 224 11.18 25.98 0.48
CA GLY A 224 12.34 26.60 1.13
C GLY A 224 12.59 26.10 2.56
N THR A 225 11.53 25.83 3.34
CA THR A 225 11.64 25.27 4.68
C THR A 225 12.06 23.79 4.63
N GLU A 226 11.47 23.00 3.72
CA GLU A 226 11.83 21.59 3.52
C GLU A 226 13.29 21.47 3.07
N TYR A 227 13.72 22.28 2.11
CA TYR A 227 15.11 22.35 1.66
C TYR A 227 16.07 22.60 2.83
N THR A 228 15.79 23.61 3.68
CA THR A 228 16.63 23.94 4.82
C THR A 228 16.77 22.75 5.77
N LYS A 229 15.65 22.06 6.08
CA LYS A 229 15.66 20.89 6.96
C LYS A 229 16.37 19.68 6.36
N MET A 230 16.18 19.46 5.07
CA MET A 230 16.89 18.40 4.36
C MET A 230 18.40 18.63 4.31
N LEU A 231 18.83 19.89 4.15
CA LEU A 231 20.23 20.27 4.20
C LEU A 231 20.82 20.04 5.61
N GLU A 232 20.12 20.46 6.67
CA GLU A 232 20.51 20.18 8.06
C GLU A 232 20.64 18.68 8.33
N HIS A 233 19.71 17.87 7.82
CA HIS A 233 19.73 16.42 7.97
C HIS A 233 20.96 15.82 7.27
N GLN A 234 21.24 16.22 6.05
CA GLN A 234 22.40 15.77 5.28
C GLN A 234 23.72 16.14 5.99
N GLN A 235 23.81 17.33 6.55
CA GLN A 235 24.97 17.77 7.34
C GLN A 235 25.17 16.90 8.60
N ARG A 236 24.09 16.58 9.33
CA ARG A 236 24.15 15.68 10.51
C ARG A 236 24.64 14.30 10.13
N LEU A 237 24.15 13.72 9.04
CA LEU A 237 24.59 12.40 8.54
C LEU A 237 26.07 12.46 8.18
N ASN A 238 26.52 13.47 7.44
CA ASN A 238 27.93 13.60 7.06
C ASN A 238 28.83 13.62 8.30
N THR A 239 28.51 14.42 9.31
CA THR A 239 29.25 14.48 10.58
C THR A 239 29.26 13.14 11.30
N GLN A 240 28.14 12.41 11.31
CA GLN A 240 28.06 11.08 11.92
C GLN A 240 28.96 10.08 11.19
N TYR A 241 28.93 10.05 9.86
CA TYR A 241 29.77 9.15 9.07
C TYR A 241 31.26 9.47 9.21
N GLU A 242 31.63 10.76 9.23
CA GLU A 242 33.00 11.19 9.51
C GLU A 242 33.49 10.72 10.89
N THR A 243 32.63 10.84 11.93
CA THR A 243 32.96 10.37 13.29
C THR A 243 33.17 8.86 13.34
N LEU A 244 32.46 8.10 12.52
CA LEU A 244 32.60 6.64 12.39
C LEU A 244 33.75 6.21 11.48
N GLY A 245 34.48 7.18 10.88
CA GLY A 245 35.54 6.91 9.89
C GLY A 245 35.04 6.38 8.56
N ILE A 246 33.78 6.62 8.22
CA ILE A 246 33.15 6.18 6.98
C ILE A 246 33.25 7.34 5.97
N SER A 247 34.05 7.21 4.94
CA SER A 247 34.38 8.28 3.99
C SER A 247 33.42 8.38 2.78
N TRP A 248 32.31 7.65 2.76
CA TRP A 248 31.51 7.51 1.54
C TRP A 248 30.04 7.89 1.71
N TYR A 249 29.71 8.84 2.56
CA TYR A 249 28.36 9.42 2.54
C TYR A 249 28.10 10.03 1.17
N ARG A 250 26.99 9.64 0.53
CA ARG A 250 26.57 10.17 -0.77
C ARG A 250 25.93 11.55 -0.60
N TRP A 251 26.76 12.59 -0.51
CA TRP A 251 26.27 13.95 -0.54
C TRP A 251 25.53 14.21 -1.84
N ILE A 252 24.32 14.77 -1.74
CA ILE A 252 23.54 15.24 -2.89
C ILE A 252 23.49 16.76 -2.83
N ASP A 253 23.74 17.39 -3.96
CA ASP A 253 23.57 18.83 -4.09
C ASP A 253 22.08 19.12 -4.27
N ILE A 254 21.41 19.60 -3.19
CA ILE A 254 19.98 19.91 -3.16
C ILE A 254 19.74 21.41 -3.19
N HIS A 255 18.59 21.82 -3.71
CA HIS A 255 18.15 23.22 -3.79
C HIS A 255 16.64 23.32 -3.57
N GLU A 256 16.13 24.54 -3.40
CA GLU A 256 14.69 24.77 -3.42
C GLU A 256 14.12 24.45 -4.80
N GLY A 257 13.00 23.73 -4.86
CA GLY A 257 12.42 23.20 -6.09
C GLY A 257 12.61 21.69 -6.25
N VAL A 258 12.56 21.19 -7.47
CA VAL A 258 12.61 19.76 -7.78
C VAL A 258 14.04 19.22 -7.67
N ASN A 259 14.21 18.17 -6.87
CA ASN A 259 15.49 17.48 -6.66
C ASN A 259 15.30 15.98 -6.87
N ASN A 260 16.27 15.32 -7.51
CA ASN A 260 16.33 13.86 -7.53
C ASN A 260 16.99 13.37 -6.23
N LEU A 261 16.16 12.91 -5.29
CA LEU A 261 16.59 12.43 -3.97
C LEU A 261 16.85 10.93 -4.00
N ASN A 262 17.97 10.48 -3.42
CA ASN A 262 18.24 9.06 -3.19
C ASN A 262 17.40 8.51 -2.04
N GLY A 263 17.46 7.18 -1.80
CA GLY A 263 16.64 6.51 -0.80
C GLY A 263 16.79 7.09 0.61
N ASP A 264 18.02 7.37 1.06
CA ASP A 264 18.28 7.95 2.39
C ASP A 264 17.61 9.32 2.54
N MET A 265 17.69 10.17 1.52
CA MET A 265 17.11 11.51 1.55
C MET A 265 15.58 11.46 1.41
N VAL A 266 15.04 10.53 0.63
CA VAL A 266 13.59 10.30 0.54
C VAL A 266 13.04 9.83 1.88
N LEU A 267 13.73 8.90 2.54
CA LEU A 267 13.34 8.44 3.88
C LEU A 267 13.40 9.57 4.90
N ALA A 268 14.46 10.38 4.88
CA ALA A 268 14.59 11.55 5.74
C ALA A 268 13.44 12.53 5.51
N TYR A 269 13.11 12.83 4.26
CA TYR A 269 11.99 13.69 3.88
C TYR A 269 10.65 13.15 4.41
N ALA A 270 10.40 11.85 4.24
CA ALA A 270 9.17 11.21 4.71
C ALA A 270 9.02 11.17 6.24
N ARG A 271 10.14 11.23 6.97
CA ARG A 271 10.18 11.16 8.46
C ARG A 271 10.28 12.51 9.15
N GLU A 272 10.60 13.58 8.42
CA GLU A 272 10.83 14.89 9.04
C GLU A 272 9.55 15.44 9.70
N ARG A 273 9.66 15.86 10.96
CA ARG A 273 8.54 16.35 11.78
C ARG A 273 8.65 17.85 12.12
N HIS A 274 9.84 18.43 12.00
CA HIS A 274 10.14 19.76 12.55
C HIS A 274 10.23 20.85 11.48
N ILE A 275 9.54 20.66 10.35
CA ILE A 275 9.52 21.64 9.25
C ILE A 275 8.62 22.83 9.61
N ASP A 276 7.51 22.57 10.29
CA ASP A 276 6.53 23.58 10.69
C ASP A 276 6.17 23.42 12.18
N ASN A 277 5.99 24.54 12.89
CA ASN A 277 5.78 24.59 14.33
C ASN A 277 4.41 24.07 14.82
N ALA A 278 3.48 23.77 13.92
CA ALA A 278 2.16 23.24 14.23
C ALA A 278 1.87 22.02 13.35
N ASP A 279 1.19 21.01 13.90
CA ASP A 279 0.69 19.84 13.20
C ASP A 279 1.76 18.95 12.51
N SER A 280 2.87 18.73 13.19
CA SER A 280 4.06 18.06 12.65
C SER A 280 3.77 16.64 12.10
N ASP A 281 2.81 15.90 12.69
CA ASP A 281 2.49 14.52 12.31
C ASP A 281 1.60 14.45 11.06
N ILE A 282 0.64 15.36 10.94
CA ILE A 282 -0.23 15.48 9.76
C ILE A 282 0.60 15.83 8.53
N LYS A 283 1.50 16.82 8.64
CA LYS A 283 2.39 17.21 7.54
C LYS A 283 3.39 16.12 7.17
N ARG A 284 3.83 15.30 8.13
CA ARG A 284 4.60 14.09 7.84
C ARG A 284 3.80 13.12 6.95
N THR A 285 2.53 12.89 7.26
CA THR A 285 1.67 12.01 6.46
C THR A 285 1.45 12.56 5.04
N VAL A 286 1.36 13.90 4.87
CA VAL A 286 1.34 14.53 3.54
C VAL A 286 2.62 14.24 2.77
N ARG A 287 3.81 14.36 3.41
CA ARG A 287 5.08 14.04 2.77
C ARG A 287 5.19 12.55 2.40
N GLN A 288 4.73 11.65 3.26
CA GLN A 288 4.68 10.23 2.95
C GLN A 288 3.82 9.95 1.70
N ARG A 289 2.64 10.57 1.59
CA ARG A 289 1.81 10.46 0.37
C ARG A 289 2.53 11.03 -0.85
N LYS A 290 3.20 12.18 -0.72
CA LYS A 290 3.99 12.78 -1.82
C LYS A 290 5.09 11.81 -2.31
N VAL A 291 5.78 11.13 -1.41
CA VAL A 291 6.77 10.09 -1.75
C VAL A 291 6.12 8.93 -2.48
N ILE A 292 5.01 8.37 -1.98
CA ILE A 292 4.31 7.26 -2.63
C ILE A 292 3.83 7.65 -4.03
N ASN A 293 3.25 8.83 -4.18
CA ASN A 293 2.81 9.32 -5.49
C ASN A 293 3.98 9.49 -6.46
N ALA A 294 5.13 10.01 -5.98
CA ALA A 294 6.34 10.11 -6.79
C ALA A 294 6.85 8.71 -7.21
N MET A 295 6.81 7.71 -6.30
CA MET A 295 7.15 6.32 -6.64
C MET A 295 6.22 5.76 -7.72
N LEU A 296 4.90 5.90 -7.58
CA LEU A 296 3.92 5.43 -8.57
C LEU A 296 4.15 6.10 -9.94
N SER A 297 4.35 7.42 -9.95
CA SER A 297 4.64 8.18 -11.16
C SER A 297 5.97 7.75 -11.82
N LYS A 298 6.99 7.45 -11.03
CA LYS A 298 8.28 6.98 -11.52
C LYS A 298 8.19 5.59 -12.15
N LEU A 299 7.42 4.67 -11.54
CA LEU A 299 7.29 3.29 -12.02
C LEU A 299 6.83 3.21 -13.48
N VAL A 300 5.90 4.07 -13.90
CA VAL A 300 5.38 4.07 -15.28
C VAL A 300 6.35 4.64 -16.30
N THR A 301 7.45 5.28 -15.86
CA THR A 301 8.48 5.84 -16.74
C THR A 301 9.71 4.96 -16.89
N LEU A 302 9.83 3.90 -16.08
CA LEU A 302 10.97 3.00 -16.09
C LEU A 302 11.00 2.13 -17.35
N SER A 303 12.19 1.88 -17.87
CA SER A 303 12.39 0.86 -18.90
C SER A 303 12.08 -0.54 -18.33
N PRO A 304 11.76 -1.54 -19.18
CA PRO A 304 11.49 -2.91 -18.70
C PRO A 304 12.61 -3.51 -17.86
N SER A 305 13.87 -3.20 -18.14
CA SER A 305 15.00 -3.70 -17.35
C SER A 305 15.11 -3.02 -15.98
N GLU A 306 14.89 -1.72 -15.90
CA GLU A 306 14.85 -0.97 -14.65
C GLU A 306 13.68 -1.42 -13.78
N LEU A 307 12.48 -1.53 -14.38
CA LEU A 307 11.30 -2.04 -13.68
C LEU A 307 11.53 -3.45 -13.12
N ASN A 308 12.17 -4.35 -13.90
CA ASN A 308 12.51 -5.67 -13.40
C ASN A 308 13.47 -5.62 -12.20
N ASN A 309 14.47 -4.74 -12.22
CA ASN A 309 15.40 -4.55 -11.09
C ASN A 309 14.69 -4.04 -9.85
N VAL A 310 13.78 -3.05 -10.01
CA VAL A 310 12.95 -2.53 -8.91
C VAL A 310 12.07 -3.63 -8.32
N ILE A 311 11.40 -4.41 -9.17
CA ILE A 311 10.57 -5.55 -8.75
C ILE A 311 11.41 -6.56 -7.98
N ASP A 312 12.57 -6.99 -8.50
CA ASP A 312 13.43 -7.96 -7.81
C ASP A 312 13.90 -7.45 -6.44
N THR A 313 14.23 -6.16 -6.35
CA THR A 313 14.61 -5.53 -5.09
C THR A 313 13.44 -5.51 -4.11
N ALA A 314 12.28 -5.02 -4.55
CA ALA A 314 11.09 -4.88 -3.71
C ALA A 314 10.61 -6.25 -3.18
N LEU A 315 10.50 -7.27 -4.06
CA LEU A 315 9.97 -8.58 -3.69
C LEU A 315 10.77 -9.28 -2.58
N SER A 316 12.07 -9.01 -2.47
CA SER A 316 12.91 -9.57 -1.41
C SER A 316 12.82 -8.82 -0.08
N LEU A 317 12.22 -7.64 -0.05
CA LEU A 317 12.18 -6.72 1.08
C LEU A 317 10.79 -6.56 1.69
N VAL A 318 9.75 -6.96 0.97
CA VAL A 318 8.37 -6.88 1.45
C VAL A 318 7.96 -8.15 2.18
N THR A 319 7.07 -7.98 3.18
CA THR A 319 6.35 -9.08 3.82
C THR A 319 4.86 -8.94 3.51
N THR A 320 4.18 -10.04 3.20
CA THR A 320 2.74 -10.04 2.86
C THR A 320 2.03 -11.26 3.43
N ASP A 321 0.76 -11.11 3.74
CA ASP A 321 -0.16 -12.21 4.08
C ASP A 321 -0.82 -12.85 2.84
N LEU A 322 -0.70 -12.20 1.67
CA LEU A 322 -1.25 -12.72 0.42
C LEU A 322 -0.52 -13.99 -0.03
N THR A 323 -1.27 -14.97 -0.48
CA THR A 323 -0.73 -16.14 -1.17
C THR A 323 -0.21 -15.79 -2.56
N THR A 324 0.63 -16.66 -3.14
CA THR A 324 1.12 -16.47 -4.51
C THR A 324 -0.01 -16.41 -5.54
N ASP A 325 -1.07 -17.19 -5.34
CA ASP A 325 -2.21 -17.23 -6.27
C ASP A 325 -3.11 -15.99 -6.14
N GLU A 326 -3.33 -15.48 -4.94
CA GLU A 326 -4.03 -14.20 -4.73
C GLU A 326 -3.26 -13.05 -5.38
N MET A 327 -1.95 -12.98 -5.19
CA MET A 327 -1.11 -11.96 -5.83
C MET A 327 -1.18 -12.04 -7.36
N LYS A 328 -1.12 -13.24 -7.95
CA LYS A 328 -1.29 -13.42 -9.39
C LYS A 328 -2.66 -12.91 -9.85
N THR A 329 -3.70 -13.23 -9.09
CA THR A 329 -5.08 -12.79 -9.37
C THR A 329 -5.16 -11.27 -9.36
N TYR A 330 -4.66 -10.60 -8.33
CA TYR A 330 -4.69 -9.12 -8.24
C TYR A 330 -3.82 -8.45 -9.32
N ILE A 331 -2.66 -9.01 -9.67
CA ILE A 331 -1.85 -8.51 -10.79
C ILE A 331 -2.61 -8.61 -12.10
N LEU A 332 -3.27 -9.73 -12.37
CA LEU A 332 -4.07 -9.91 -13.59
C LEU A 332 -5.29 -8.98 -13.61
N GLU A 333 -5.95 -8.79 -12.47
CA GLU A 333 -7.08 -7.88 -12.34
C GLU A 333 -6.68 -6.41 -12.48
N LEU A 334 -5.50 -6.02 -11.98
CA LEU A 334 -4.98 -4.64 -12.09
C LEU A 334 -4.50 -4.31 -13.51
N THR A 335 -3.90 -5.29 -14.22
CA THR A 335 -3.24 -5.10 -15.53
C THR A 335 -4.07 -4.30 -16.55
N PRO A 336 -5.40 -4.52 -16.72
CA PRO A 336 -6.20 -3.76 -17.69
C PRO A 336 -6.31 -2.27 -17.39
N TYR A 337 -6.04 -1.85 -16.16
CA TYR A 337 -6.24 -0.48 -15.68
C TYR A 337 -4.94 0.33 -15.61
N LEU A 338 -3.76 -0.30 -15.68
CA LEU A 338 -2.45 0.33 -15.40
C LEU A 338 -2.19 1.65 -16.16
N PHE A 339 -2.77 1.84 -17.34
CA PHE A 339 -2.55 3.02 -18.17
C PHE A 339 -3.72 4.00 -18.19
N ASP A 340 -4.77 3.76 -17.41
CA ASP A 340 -6.01 4.54 -17.42
C ASP A 340 -6.61 4.68 -16.01
N LEU A 341 -5.74 4.79 -14.99
CA LEU A 341 -6.13 4.98 -13.59
C LEU A 341 -6.16 6.48 -13.25
N LYS A 342 -7.29 6.91 -12.69
CA LYS A 342 -7.38 8.19 -11.99
C LYS A 342 -6.80 8.01 -10.58
N LEU A 343 -5.75 8.75 -10.26
CA LEU A 343 -5.17 8.72 -8.92
C LEU A 343 -5.89 9.72 -8.01
N VAL A 344 -6.32 9.26 -6.85
CA VAL A 344 -6.97 10.08 -5.82
C VAL A 344 -6.21 9.90 -4.51
N SER A 345 -5.92 11.00 -3.83
CA SER A 345 -5.21 11.00 -2.56
C SER A 345 -6.14 11.50 -1.45
N ASN A 346 -6.29 10.71 -0.38
CA ASN A 346 -7.15 10.99 0.75
C ASN A 346 -6.41 10.76 2.08
N GLN A 347 -6.99 11.34 3.14
CA GLN A 347 -6.52 11.17 4.53
C GLN A 347 -7.70 10.76 5.40
N CYS A 348 -7.46 9.85 6.33
CA CYS A 348 -8.42 9.48 7.36
C CYS A 348 -7.77 9.58 8.76
N PRO A 349 -8.36 10.32 9.70
CA PRO A 349 -9.58 11.12 9.56
C PRO A 349 -9.39 12.33 8.62
N ALA A 350 -10.47 12.71 7.94
CA ALA A 350 -10.50 13.85 7.02
C ALA A 350 -10.39 15.18 7.78
N GLU A 351 -9.87 16.20 7.13
CA GLU A 351 -9.74 17.54 7.75
C GLU A 351 -11.09 18.06 8.23
N GLY A 352 -11.11 18.62 9.44
CA GLY A 352 -12.34 19.11 10.09
C GLY A 352 -13.19 18.04 10.79
N THR A 353 -12.80 16.76 10.72
CA THR A 353 -13.50 15.64 11.36
C THR A 353 -12.75 15.01 12.53
N TYR A 354 -11.72 15.67 13.01
CA TYR A 354 -10.92 15.24 14.16
C TYR A 354 -10.40 16.45 14.95
N TRP A 355 -10.01 16.21 16.22
CA TRP A 355 -9.37 17.20 17.09
C TRP A 355 -8.34 16.53 17.98
N GLY A 356 -7.33 17.31 18.38
CA GLY A 356 -6.30 16.84 19.32
C GLY A 356 -6.81 16.87 20.75
N GLU A 357 -6.55 15.81 21.51
CA GLU A 357 -6.90 15.71 22.94
C GLU A 357 -5.80 14.99 23.71
N MET A 358 -5.59 15.38 24.96
CA MET A 358 -4.73 14.66 25.90
C MET A 358 -5.60 13.67 26.68
N VAL A 359 -5.30 12.40 26.53
CA VAL A 359 -6.04 11.32 27.20
C VAL A 359 -5.11 10.48 28.08
N GLU A 360 -5.71 9.77 29.03
CA GLU A 360 -4.98 8.77 29.80
C GLU A 360 -4.86 7.50 28.96
N LEU A 361 -3.63 7.18 28.56
CA LEU A 361 -3.26 5.97 27.86
C LEU A 361 -2.56 5.02 28.83
N PRO A 362 -2.42 3.73 28.51
CA PRO A 362 -1.75 2.76 29.39
C PRO A 362 -0.29 3.14 29.73
N ASP A 363 0.38 3.83 28.83
CA ASP A 363 1.75 4.33 28.98
C ASP A 363 1.83 5.73 29.63
N GLY A 364 0.71 6.30 30.07
CA GLY A 364 0.59 7.63 30.67
C GLY A 364 -0.24 8.60 29.85
N VAL A 365 -0.27 9.88 30.27
CA VAL A 365 -1.04 10.91 29.56
C VAL A 365 -0.38 11.20 28.21
N GLY A 366 -1.11 11.00 27.12
CA GLY A 366 -0.62 11.22 25.76
C GLY A 366 -1.61 11.94 24.85
N GLY A 367 -1.08 12.60 23.82
CA GLY A 367 -1.89 13.25 22.80
C GLY A 367 -2.43 12.23 21.80
N VAL A 368 -3.71 12.37 21.46
CA VAL A 368 -4.39 11.54 20.47
C VAL A 368 -5.24 12.42 19.55
N LEU A 369 -5.68 11.85 18.44
CA LEU A 369 -6.67 12.45 17.55
C LEU A 369 -8.02 11.78 17.80
N LYS A 370 -8.95 12.48 18.45
CA LYS A 370 -10.35 12.08 18.57
C LYS A 370 -11.04 12.29 17.24
N ILE A 371 -12.00 11.42 16.88
CA ILE A 371 -12.50 11.28 15.51
C ILE A 371 -14.01 11.26 15.49
N ASP A 372 -14.62 11.99 14.56
CA ASP A 372 -16.00 11.76 14.13
C ASP A 372 -16.02 10.54 13.18
N PHE A 373 -16.29 9.36 13.74
CA PHE A 373 -16.31 8.11 12.99
C PHE A 373 -17.40 8.08 11.92
N ASP A 374 -18.58 8.64 12.19
CA ASP A 374 -19.68 8.61 11.24
C ASP A 374 -19.40 9.48 10.02
N ALA A 375 -18.81 10.67 10.24
CA ALA A 375 -18.34 11.50 9.13
C ALA A 375 -17.27 10.79 8.31
N ASN A 376 -16.27 10.18 8.97
CA ASN A 376 -15.17 9.52 8.29
C ASN A 376 -15.59 8.25 7.54
N LYS A 377 -16.53 7.44 8.06
CA LYS A 377 -17.09 6.30 7.33
C LYS A 377 -17.75 6.75 6.02
N ARG A 378 -18.57 7.81 6.07
CA ARG A 378 -19.22 8.37 4.86
C ARG A 378 -18.20 8.90 3.84
N ILE A 379 -17.19 9.64 4.31
CA ILE A 379 -16.14 10.19 3.44
C ILE A 379 -15.33 9.05 2.79
N LEU A 380 -14.91 8.07 3.58
CA LEU A 380 -14.17 6.91 3.05
C LEU A 380 -14.98 6.17 2.00
N GLN A 381 -16.26 5.89 2.27
CA GLN A 381 -17.12 5.21 1.31
C GLN A 381 -17.27 6.00 0.01
N ALA A 382 -17.51 7.33 0.09
CA ALA A 382 -17.61 8.18 -1.09
C ALA A 382 -16.32 8.19 -1.92
N VAL A 383 -15.16 8.38 -1.26
CA VAL A 383 -13.86 8.41 -1.95
C VAL A 383 -13.51 7.05 -2.55
N MET A 384 -13.77 5.95 -1.87
CA MET A 384 -13.56 4.59 -2.40
C MET A 384 -14.48 4.28 -3.59
N ASN A 385 -15.68 4.85 -3.63
CA ASN A 385 -16.58 4.79 -4.77
C ASN A 385 -16.17 5.71 -5.94
N GLY A 386 -15.10 6.50 -5.77
CA GLY A 386 -14.63 7.43 -6.79
C GLY A 386 -15.39 8.75 -6.85
N GLU A 387 -16.17 9.07 -5.81
CA GLU A 387 -16.87 10.34 -5.67
C GLU A 387 -15.88 11.44 -5.27
N GLU A 388 -16.12 12.66 -5.75
CA GLU A 388 -15.34 13.83 -5.34
C GLU A 388 -15.82 14.31 -3.97
N VAL A 389 -14.91 14.36 -3.00
CA VAL A 389 -15.15 14.89 -1.67
C VAL A 389 -14.25 16.10 -1.45
N GLU A 390 -14.81 17.17 -0.87
CA GLU A 390 -14.05 18.38 -0.55
C GLU A 390 -12.84 18.01 0.35
N GLY A 391 -11.65 18.44 -0.03
CA GLY A 391 -10.39 18.11 0.65
C GLY A 391 -9.65 16.88 0.09
N THR A 392 -10.19 16.16 -0.91
CA THR A 392 -9.45 15.13 -1.64
C THR A 392 -8.67 15.74 -2.79
N ALA A 393 -7.37 15.42 -2.91
CA ALA A 393 -6.57 15.86 -4.05
C ALA A 393 -6.70 14.86 -5.20
N ILE A 394 -7.12 15.34 -6.36
CA ILE A 394 -7.05 14.60 -7.63
C ILE A 394 -5.70 14.92 -8.26
N GLN A 395 -4.91 13.91 -8.60
CA GLN A 395 -3.62 14.04 -9.28
C GLN A 395 -3.67 13.44 -10.67
#